data_e24534eb11638f3c5f57f40bd0609f16
#
_entry.id   e24534eb11638f3c5f57f40bd0609f16
#
_cell.length_a   1.000
_cell.length_b   1.000
_cell.length_c   1.000
_cell.angle_alpha   90.00
_cell.angle_beta   90.00
_cell.angle_gamma   90.00
#
_symmetry.space_group_name_H-M   'P 1'
#
loop_
_entity.id
_entity.type
_entity.pdbx_description
1 polymer ?
#
loop_
_entity_poly.entity_id
_entity_poly.type
_entity_poly.pdbx_seq_one_letter_code
_entity_poly.pdbx_strand_id
1 'polypeptide(L)'
;LKYEWLNQPGKNILAGIVVALALIPEAIAFSIIAGVDPMVGLYASFIIAVVTAVVGGRAAMISGATGAIALLIVPLVKDYGVEYLLAATILMGLIQLILGLLKVGRLMKFIPRSVMIGFVNALGIMIFMSQIEHIFGISISTYIYVIVTLLIVYIIPRFFKAIPAPLIAII
;
A
#
# COMPACT_ATOMS: atom_id res chain seq x y z
N LEU A 1 -13.82 -21.65 -1.66
CA LEU A 1 -13.76 -20.53 -0.70
C LEU A 1 -14.11 -20.96 0.72
N LYS A 2 -15.28 -21.60 0.97
CA LYS A 2 -15.68 -22.02 2.33
C LYS A 2 -14.69 -22.99 2.99
N TYR A 3 -14.10 -23.92 2.24
CA TYR A 3 -13.14 -24.90 2.76
C TYR A 3 -11.78 -24.29 3.13
N GLU A 4 -11.34 -23.24 2.43
CA GLU A 4 -10.06 -22.59 2.67
C GLU A 4 -10.08 -21.69 3.93
N TRP A 5 -11.21 -21.04 4.22
CA TRP A 5 -11.38 -20.18 5.38
C TRP A 5 -11.33 -20.96 6.71
N LEU A 6 -11.85 -22.18 6.72
CA LEU A 6 -11.98 -23.00 7.92
C LEU A 6 -10.81 -23.98 8.11
N ASN A 7 -9.94 -24.11 7.12
CA ASN A 7 -8.89 -25.12 7.10
C ASN A 7 -7.58 -24.70 7.79
N GLN A 8 -7.57 -23.96 8.79
CA GLN A 8 -6.51 -23.54 9.72
C GLN A 8 -6.81 -22.13 10.24
N PRO A 9 -7.93 -21.96 10.98
CA PRO A 9 -8.40 -20.62 11.34
C PRO A 9 -7.36 -19.83 12.17
N GLY A 10 -6.62 -20.48 13.05
CA GLY A 10 -5.60 -19.81 13.85
C GLY A 10 -4.47 -19.21 13.03
N LYS A 11 -3.98 -19.91 12.00
CA LYS A 11 -2.93 -19.38 11.12
C LYS A 11 -3.46 -18.26 10.23
N ASN A 12 -4.70 -18.39 9.75
CA ASN A 12 -5.31 -17.37 8.91
C ASN A 12 -5.57 -16.09 9.70
N ILE A 13 -6.03 -16.18 10.94
CA ILE A 13 -6.22 -15.02 11.82
C ILE A 13 -4.88 -14.35 12.11
N LEU A 14 -3.85 -15.13 12.48
CA LEU A 14 -2.52 -14.58 12.75
C LEU A 14 -1.94 -13.88 11.52
N ALA A 15 -2.04 -14.49 10.34
CA ALA A 15 -1.61 -13.88 9.08
C ALA A 15 -2.39 -12.58 8.80
N GLY A 16 -3.71 -12.56 9.03
CA GLY A 16 -4.55 -11.38 8.88
C GLY A 16 -4.12 -10.24 9.82
N ILE A 17 -3.82 -10.55 11.08
CA ILE A 17 -3.33 -9.54 12.04
C ILE A 17 -1.99 -8.96 11.59
N VAL A 18 -1.04 -9.80 11.18
CA VAL A 18 0.29 -9.33 10.71
C VAL A 18 0.14 -8.43 9.48
N VAL A 19 -0.72 -8.81 8.54
CA VAL A 19 -0.98 -8.00 7.34
C VAL A 19 -1.67 -6.68 7.69
N ALA A 20 -2.69 -6.71 8.56
CA ALA A 20 -3.38 -5.49 8.99
C ALA A 20 -2.41 -4.51 9.66
N LEU A 21 -1.56 -4.99 10.55
CA LEU A 21 -0.53 -4.17 11.19
C LEU A 21 0.49 -3.60 10.18
N ALA A 22 0.85 -4.35 9.15
CA ALA A 22 1.75 -3.87 8.10
C ALA A 22 1.10 -2.83 7.18
N LEU A 23 -0.22 -2.93 6.91
CA LEU A 23 -0.95 -2.01 6.05
C LEU A 23 -1.22 -0.65 6.70
N ILE A 24 -1.31 -0.56 8.03
CA ILE A 24 -1.55 0.71 8.74
C ILE A 24 -0.50 1.78 8.38
N PRO A 25 0.81 1.54 8.59
CA PRO A 25 1.82 2.54 8.25
C PRO A 25 1.90 2.83 6.76
N GLU A 26 1.67 1.84 5.92
CA GLU A 26 1.64 2.01 4.47
C GLU A 26 0.49 2.93 4.04
N ALA A 27 -0.72 2.72 4.59
CA ALA A 27 -1.88 3.55 4.31
C ALA A 27 -1.66 5.00 4.77
N ILE A 28 -1.06 5.21 5.95
CA ILE A 28 -0.73 6.53 6.47
C ILE A 28 0.30 7.22 5.57
N ALA A 29 1.39 6.53 5.23
CA ALA A 29 2.46 7.09 4.40
C ALA A 29 1.96 7.52 3.03
N PHE A 30 1.17 6.69 2.35
CA PHE A 30 0.63 7.02 1.03
C PHE A 30 -0.46 8.09 1.09
N SER A 31 -1.21 8.20 2.19
CA SER A 31 -2.15 9.32 2.38
C SER A 31 -1.40 10.64 2.51
N ILE A 32 -0.32 10.68 3.27
CA ILE A 32 0.53 11.88 3.42
C ILE A 32 1.12 12.27 2.06
N ILE A 33 1.68 11.31 1.30
CA ILE A 33 2.20 11.55 -0.05
C ILE A 33 1.12 12.11 -0.96
N ALA A 34 -0.08 11.56 -0.91
CA ALA A 34 -1.23 12.00 -1.72
C ALA A 34 -1.79 13.36 -1.30
N GLY A 35 -1.38 13.92 -0.16
CA GLY A 35 -1.91 15.17 0.38
C GLY A 35 -3.30 15.04 0.99
N VAL A 36 -3.70 13.83 1.43
CA VAL A 36 -4.98 13.58 2.10
C VAL A 36 -4.78 13.24 3.57
N ASP A 37 -5.83 13.45 4.37
CA ASP A 37 -5.81 13.08 5.78
C ASP A 37 -5.51 11.58 5.94
N PRO A 38 -4.57 11.18 6.82
CA PRO A 38 -4.26 9.78 7.09
C PRO A 38 -5.46 8.90 7.44
N MET A 39 -6.49 9.49 8.08
CA MET A 39 -7.71 8.76 8.42
C MET A 39 -8.49 8.32 7.17
N VAL A 40 -8.48 9.12 6.11
CA VAL A 40 -9.12 8.76 4.82
C VAL A 40 -8.47 7.51 4.24
N GLY A 41 -7.15 7.45 4.24
CA GLY A 41 -6.41 6.27 3.76
C GLY A 41 -6.62 5.03 4.63
N LEU A 42 -6.67 5.20 5.95
CA LEU A 42 -6.95 4.09 6.87
C LEU A 42 -8.36 3.50 6.65
N TYR A 43 -9.39 4.35 6.55
CA TYR A 43 -10.75 3.90 6.24
C TYR A 43 -10.84 3.21 4.87
N ALA A 44 -10.21 3.80 3.85
CA ALA A 44 -10.16 3.21 2.51
C ALA A 44 -9.48 1.84 2.53
N SER A 45 -8.35 1.71 3.21
CA SER A 45 -7.62 0.44 3.34
C SER A 45 -8.43 -0.62 4.09
N PHE A 46 -9.12 -0.23 5.15
CA PHE A 46 -10.03 -1.11 5.88
C PHE A 46 -11.16 -1.64 4.99
N ILE A 47 -11.86 -0.74 4.29
CA ILE A 47 -12.97 -1.11 3.40
C ILE A 47 -12.48 -2.03 2.28
N ILE A 48 -11.37 -1.69 1.63
CA ILE A 48 -10.79 -2.50 0.56
C ILE A 48 -10.39 -3.88 1.08
N ALA A 49 -9.76 -3.96 2.25
CA ALA A 49 -9.35 -5.24 2.85
C ALA A 49 -10.56 -6.14 3.14
N VAL A 50 -11.62 -5.59 3.75
CA VAL A 50 -12.85 -6.33 4.05
C VAL A 50 -13.55 -6.79 2.77
N VAL A 51 -13.73 -5.90 1.79
CA VAL A 51 -14.38 -6.25 0.51
C VAL A 51 -13.56 -7.32 -0.21
N THR A 52 -12.24 -7.18 -0.27
CA THR A 52 -11.36 -8.16 -0.92
C THR A 52 -11.39 -9.51 -0.20
N ALA A 53 -11.47 -9.52 1.13
CA ALA A 53 -11.58 -10.75 1.89
C ALA A 53 -12.87 -11.53 1.58
N VAL A 54 -13.98 -10.84 1.32
CA VAL A 54 -15.29 -11.46 1.06
C VAL A 54 -15.49 -11.77 -0.43
N VAL A 55 -15.15 -10.83 -1.31
CA VAL A 55 -15.44 -10.89 -2.76
C VAL A 55 -14.21 -11.29 -3.57
N GLY A 56 -13.02 -11.26 -2.99
CA GLY A 56 -11.77 -11.60 -3.66
C GLY A 56 -11.79 -13.01 -4.26
N GLY A 57 -11.30 -13.13 -5.48
CA GLY A 57 -11.37 -14.37 -6.25
C GLY A 57 -10.26 -15.39 -5.97
N ARG A 58 -9.32 -15.07 -5.06
CA ARG A 58 -8.14 -15.93 -4.79
C ARG A 58 -7.81 -15.93 -3.30
N ALA A 59 -7.43 -17.10 -2.78
CA ALA A 59 -6.94 -17.21 -1.42
C ALA A 59 -5.69 -16.34 -1.20
N ALA A 60 -5.57 -15.76 -0.01
CA ALA A 60 -4.49 -14.86 0.39
C ALA A 60 -4.34 -13.59 -0.51
N MET A 61 -5.41 -13.18 -1.20
CA MET A 61 -5.44 -11.94 -1.95
C MET A 61 -5.55 -10.75 -0.99
N ILE A 62 -4.62 -9.81 -1.10
CA ILE A 62 -4.59 -8.57 -0.35
C ILE A 62 -4.68 -7.42 -1.34
N SER A 63 -5.49 -6.43 -1.02
CA SER A 63 -5.55 -5.15 -1.75
C SER A 63 -5.37 -4.01 -0.75
N GLY A 64 -4.65 -2.99 -1.14
CA GLY A 64 -4.32 -1.86 -0.29
C GLY A 64 -3.88 -0.65 -1.10
N ALA A 65 -3.40 0.37 -0.41
CA ALA A 65 -2.84 1.56 -1.03
C ALA A 65 -1.63 1.23 -1.91
N THR A 66 -1.42 1.98 -2.98
CA THR A 66 -0.24 1.85 -3.83
C THR A 66 0.46 3.18 -4.02
N GLY A 67 1.79 3.19 -3.87
CA GLY A 67 2.60 4.40 -4.05
C GLY A 67 2.49 5.00 -5.46
N ALA A 68 2.29 4.15 -6.49
CA ALA A 68 2.10 4.61 -7.85
C ALA A 68 0.87 5.51 -8.00
N ILE A 69 -0.27 5.09 -7.43
CA ILE A 69 -1.50 5.87 -7.49
C ILE A 69 -1.39 7.09 -6.56
N ALA A 70 -0.81 6.93 -5.37
CA ALA A 70 -0.60 8.04 -4.44
C ALA A 70 0.13 9.21 -5.11
N LEU A 71 1.22 8.95 -5.83
CA LEU A 71 1.96 9.99 -6.56
C LEU A 71 1.16 10.62 -7.70
N LEU A 72 0.33 9.84 -8.41
CA LEU A 72 -0.48 10.34 -9.52
C LEU A 72 -1.63 11.25 -9.07
N ILE A 73 -2.16 11.03 -7.88
CA ILE A 73 -3.30 11.80 -7.37
C ILE A 73 -2.90 13.11 -6.67
N VAL A 74 -1.61 13.32 -6.37
CA VAL A 74 -1.12 14.56 -5.73
C VAL A 74 -1.62 15.82 -6.43
N PRO A 75 -1.45 16.00 -7.76
CA PRO A 75 -1.95 17.18 -8.45
C PRO A 75 -3.47 17.29 -8.36
N LEU A 76 -4.19 16.16 -8.48
CA LEU A 76 -5.66 16.16 -8.41
C LEU A 76 -6.15 16.66 -7.06
N VAL A 77 -5.56 16.17 -5.96
CA VAL A 77 -5.95 16.59 -4.61
C VAL A 77 -5.57 18.05 -4.35
N LYS A 78 -4.39 18.48 -4.81
CA LYS A 78 -3.89 19.83 -4.60
C LYS A 78 -4.71 20.88 -5.35
N ASP A 79 -5.11 20.58 -6.60
CA ASP A 79 -5.78 21.55 -7.47
C ASP A 79 -7.30 21.53 -7.30
N TYR A 80 -7.90 20.38 -6.98
CA TYR A 80 -9.35 20.19 -6.98
C TYR A 80 -9.92 19.69 -5.65
N GLY A 81 -9.08 19.23 -4.72
CA GLY A 81 -9.51 18.73 -3.41
C GLY A 81 -9.91 17.26 -3.38
N VAL A 82 -10.23 16.80 -2.16
CA VAL A 82 -10.54 15.39 -1.87
C VAL A 82 -11.86 14.93 -2.52
N GLU A 83 -12.81 15.82 -2.75
CA GLU A 83 -14.09 15.48 -3.38
C GLU A 83 -13.90 14.96 -4.79
N TYR A 84 -13.01 15.57 -5.57
CA TYR A 84 -12.66 15.09 -6.91
C TYR A 84 -11.90 13.75 -6.88
N LEU A 85 -11.10 13.50 -5.84
CA LEU A 85 -10.48 12.21 -5.63
C LEU A 85 -11.53 11.10 -5.42
N LEU A 86 -12.59 11.38 -4.64
CA LEU A 86 -13.67 10.42 -4.43
C LEU A 86 -14.41 10.13 -5.75
N ALA A 87 -14.73 11.16 -6.52
CA ALA A 87 -15.35 11.00 -7.85
C ALA A 87 -14.46 10.20 -8.81
N ALA A 88 -13.17 10.51 -8.85
CA ALA A 88 -12.19 9.76 -9.64
C ALA A 88 -12.09 8.30 -9.21
N THR A 89 -12.16 8.02 -7.93
CA THR A 89 -12.13 6.65 -7.37
C THR A 89 -13.36 5.84 -7.82
N ILE A 90 -14.55 6.45 -7.82
CA ILE A 90 -15.77 5.79 -8.32
C ILE A 90 -15.64 5.48 -9.81
N LEU A 91 -15.18 6.45 -10.60
CA LEU A 91 -14.97 6.27 -12.04
C LEU A 91 -13.94 5.16 -12.32
N MET A 92 -12.83 5.17 -11.60
CA MET A 92 -11.80 4.13 -11.68
C MET A 92 -12.37 2.76 -11.35
N GLY A 93 -13.19 2.65 -10.31
CA GLY A 93 -13.87 1.40 -9.93
C GLY A 93 -14.78 0.87 -11.03
N LEU A 94 -15.58 1.75 -11.67
CA LEU A 94 -16.42 1.38 -12.80
C LEU A 94 -15.60 0.88 -14.00
N ILE A 95 -14.53 1.59 -14.34
CA ILE A 95 -13.63 1.18 -15.44
C ILE A 95 -13.00 -0.18 -15.10
N GLN A 96 -12.54 -0.40 -13.88
CA GLN A 96 -11.96 -1.68 -13.45
C GLN A 96 -12.97 -2.83 -13.55
N LEU A 97 -14.24 -2.60 -13.19
CA LEU A 97 -15.30 -3.59 -13.36
C LEU A 97 -15.50 -3.97 -14.83
N ILE A 98 -15.57 -2.99 -15.72
CA ILE A 98 -15.71 -3.22 -17.18
C ILE A 98 -14.51 -4.03 -17.70
N LEU A 99 -13.28 -3.60 -17.37
CA LEU A 99 -12.05 -4.29 -17.77
C LEU A 99 -11.96 -5.72 -17.20
N GLY A 100 -12.47 -5.91 -15.99
CA GLY A 100 -12.58 -7.22 -15.36
C GLY A 100 -13.53 -8.15 -16.09
N LEU A 101 -14.72 -7.67 -16.48
CA LEU A 101 -15.69 -8.42 -17.27
C LEU A 101 -15.15 -8.78 -18.66
N LEU A 102 -14.41 -7.87 -19.29
CA LEU A 102 -13.73 -8.10 -20.57
C LEU A 102 -12.48 -9.00 -20.44
N LYS A 103 -12.14 -9.43 -19.22
CA LYS A 103 -10.98 -10.29 -18.92
C LYS A 103 -9.64 -9.69 -19.40
N VAL A 104 -9.52 -8.38 -19.43
CA VAL A 104 -8.32 -7.65 -19.88
C VAL A 104 -7.08 -8.05 -19.06
N GLY A 105 -7.25 -8.48 -17.81
CA GLY A 105 -6.16 -9.00 -16.97
C GLY A 105 -5.40 -10.17 -17.62
N ARG A 106 -5.97 -10.87 -18.60
CA ARG A 106 -5.26 -11.90 -19.36
C ARG A 106 -4.12 -11.33 -20.23
N LEU A 107 -4.19 -10.05 -20.59
CA LEU A 107 -3.15 -9.37 -21.35
C LEU A 107 -1.86 -9.18 -20.55
N MET A 108 -1.93 -9.24 -19.21
CA MET A 108 -0.76 -9.18 -18.34
C MET A 108 0.29 -10.28 -18.65
N LYS A 109 -0.14 -11.39 -19.24
CA LYS A 109 0.78 -12.47 -19.67
C LYS A 109 1.76 -12.03 -20.75
N PHE A 110 1.43 -11.00 -21.50
CA PHE A 110 2.26 -10.49 -22.60
C PHE A 110 3.27 -9.43 -22.13
N ILE A 111 3.18 -8.98 -20.86
CA ILE A 111 4.13 -8.00 -20.30
C ILE A 111 5.43 -8.72 -19.94
N PRO A 112 6.56 -8.35 -20.56
CA PRO A 112 7.85 -8.93 -20.24
C PRO A 112 8.22 -8.67 -18.76
N ARG A 113 8.90 -9.62 -18.14
CA ARG A 113 9.35 -9.50 -16.74
C ARG A 113 10.28 -8.29 -16.53
N SER A 114 11.09 -7.94 -17.53
CA SER A 114 11.96 -6.77 -17.50
C SER A 114 11.19 -5.46 -17.35
N VAL A 115 10.02 -5.33 -18.00
CA VAL A 115 9.15 -4.16 -17.87
C VAL A 115 8.59 -4.06 -16.45
N MET A 116 8.16 -5.18 -15.87
CA MET A 116 7.69 -5.21 -14.49
C MET A 116 8.77 -4.80 -13.48
N ILE A 117 9.99 -5.30 -13.66
CA ILE A 117 11.13 -4.93 -12.80
C ILE A 117 11.46 -3.44 -12.97
N GLY A 118 11.49 -2.94 -14.20
CA GLY A 118 11.73 -1.53 -14.49
C GLY A 118 10.67 -0.62 -13.84
N PHE A 119 9.40 -1.00 -13.93
CA PHE A 119 8.30 -0.28 -13.30
C PHE A 119 8.45 -0.22 -11.77
N VAL A 120 8.73 -1.35 -11.12
CA VAL A 120 8.92 -1.40 -9.65
C VAL A 120 10.12 -0.57 -9.21
N ASN A 121 11.24 -0.62 -9.95
CA ASN A 121 12.41 0.19 -9.65
C ASN A 121 12.13 1.69 -9.82
N ALA A 122 11.43 2.08 -10.87
CA ALA A 122 11.02 3.47 -11.09
C ALA A 122 10.13 3.97 -9.96
N LEU A 123 9.16 3.17 -9.51
CA LEU A 123 8.32 3.49 -8.36
C LEU A 123 9.15 3.68 -7.09
N GLY A 124 10.10 2.79 -6.82
CA GLY A 124 10.99 2.91 -5.66
C GLY A 124 11.77 4.24 -5.67
N ILE A 125 12.28 4.65 -6.83
CA ILE A 125 12.98 5.93 -7.00
C ILE A 125 12.02 7.10 -6.77
N MET A 126 10.83 7.07 -7.36
CA MET A 126 9.84 8.15 -7.21
C MET A 126 9.37 8.31 -5.76
N ILE A 127 9.09 7.20 -5.06
CA ILE A 127 8.74 7.22 -3.64
C ILE A 127 9.88 7.77 -2.80
N PHE A 128 11.12 7.35 -3.08
CA PHE A 128 12.30 7.89 -2.38
C PHE A 128 12.42 9.41 -2.61
N MET A 129 12.27 9.87 -3.83
CA MET A 129 12.33 11.31 -4.15
C MET A 129 11.23 12.10 -3.43
N SER A 130 10.02 11.57 -3.33
CA SER A 130 8.93 12.22 -2.60
C SER A 130 9.18 12.35 -1.10
N GLN A 131 10.01 11.47 -0.51
CA GLN A 131 10.38 11.53 0.90
C GLN A 131 11.47 12.59 1.19
N ILE A 132 12.20 13.03 0.18
CA ILE A 132 13.30 14.00 0.36
C ILE A 132 12.78 15.29 0.99
N GLU A 133 11.65 15.81 0.53
CA GLU A 133 11.03 17.01 1.06
C GLU A 133 10.59 16.88 2.53
N HIS A 134 10.31 15.65 2.99
CA HIS A 134 9.90 15.36 4.37
C HIS A 134 11.07 15.06 5.30
N ILE A 135 12.26 14.84 4.75
CA ILE A 135 13.45 14.49 5.53
C ILE A 135 14.39 15.70 5.65
N PHE A 136 14.66 16.39 4.52
CA PHE A 136 15.68 17.43 4.48
C PHE A 136 15.13 18.80 4.86
N GLY A 137 15.85 19.49 5.74
CA GLY A 137 15.54 20.87 6.12
C GLY A 137 14.50 21.05 7.23
N ILE A 138 14.00 19.97 7.86
CA ILE A 138 12.95 20.06 8.88
C ILE A 138 13.57 20.22 10.28
N SER A 139 14.23 19.21 10.81
CA SER A 139 14.88 19.28 12.12
C SER A 139 15.95 18.20 12.31
N ILE A 140 16.83 18.42 13.30
CA ILE A 140 17.83 17.41 13.68
C ILE A 140 17.14 16.13 14.18
N SER A 141 16.03 16.25 14.89
CA SER A 141 15.26 15.11 15.38
C SER A 141 14.77 14.23 14.23
N THR A 142 14.37 14.81 13.10
CA THR A 142 13.93 14.05 11.90
C THR A 142 15.06 13.16 11.37
N TYR A 143 16.29 13.68 11.30
CA TYR A 143 17.43 12.87 10.86
C TYR A 143 17.72 11.71 11.81
N ILE A 144 17.61 11.93 13.13
CA ILE A 144 17.80 10.88 14.13
C ILE A 144 16.74 9.78 13.94
N TYR A 145 15.46 10.15 13.78
CA TYR A 145 14.38 9.18 13.54
C TYR A 145 14.59 8.40 12.24
N VAL A 146 14.99 9.05 11.16
CA VAL A 146 15.28 8.39 9.89
C VAL A 146 16.41 7.38 10.03
N ILE A 147 17.51 7.77 10.68
CA ILE A 147 18.65 6.87 10.88
C ILE A 147 18.25 5.68 11.75
N VAL A 148 17.57 5.92 12.88
CA VAL A 148 17.11 4.85 13.79
C VAL A 148 16.17 3.91 13.06
N THR A 149 15.20 4.43 12.30
CA THR A 149 14.26 3.62 11.51
C THR A 149 14.99 2.77 10.47
N LEU A 150 15.96 3.35 9.74
CA LEU A 150 16.76 2.59 8.77
C LEU A 150 17.59 1.50 9.46
N LEU A 151 18.20 1.77 10.60
CA LEU A 151 18.92 0.76 11.37
C LEU A 151 17.99 -0.38 11.80
N ILE A 152 16.81 -0.06 12.32
CA ILE A 152 15.80 -1.04 12.71
C ILE A 152 15.41 -1.90 11.51
N VAL A 153 15.06 -1.29 10.38
CA VAL A 153 14.60 -2.00 9.17
C VAL A 153 15.69 -2.89 8.57
N TYR A 154 16.97 -2.47 8.66
CA TYR A 154 18.09 -3.25 8.12
C TYR A 154 18.62 -4.33 9.06
N ILE A 155 18.66 -4.05 10.38
CA ILE A 155 19.29 -4.92 11.37
C ILE A 155 18.32 -5.99 11.88
N ILE A 156 17.08 -5.61 12.21
CA ILE A 156 16.13 -6.51 12.85
C ILE A 156 15.80 -7.75 12.02
N PRO A 157 15.56 -7.68 10.70
CA PRO A 157 15.28 -8.87 9.90
C PRO A 157 16.41 -9.91 9.88
N ARG A 158 17.61 -9.46 10.25
CA ARG A 158 18.77 -10.34 10.32
C ARG A 158 18.74 -11.27 11.55
N PHE A 159 18.09 -10.81 12.63
CA PHE A 159 17.96 -11.54 13.90
C PHE A 159 16.56 -12.13 14.09
N PHE A 160 15.52 -11.41 13.68
CA PHE A 160 14.13 -11.79 13.88
C PHE A 160 13.38 -11.78 12.55
N LYS A 161 13.18 -12.97 11.97
CA LYS A 161 12.44 -13.15 10.70
C LYS A 161 10.91 -13.23 10.88
N ALA A 162 10.44 -13.37 12.12
CA ALA A 162 9.02 -13.62 12.42
C ALA A 162 8.17 -12.35 12.45
N ILE A 163 8.78 -11.18 12.71
CA ILE A 163 8.07 -9.91 12.85
C ILE A 163 8.51 -8.98 11.71
N PRO A 164 7.56 -8.38 10.96
CA PRO A 164 7.89 -7.38 9.94
C PRO A 164 8.62 -6.19 10.57
N ALA A 165 9.84 -5.91 10.11
CA ALA A 165 10.67 -4.83 10.64
C ALA A 165 10.00 -3.43 10.63
N PRO A 166 9.17 -3.07 9.63
CA PRO A 166 8.43 -1.81 9.66
C PRO A 166 7.52 -1.63 10.87
N LEU A 167 6.96 -2.72 11.42
CA LEU A 167 6.13 -2.64 12.63
C LEU A 167 6.92 -2.22 13.85
N ILE A 168 8.15 -2.71 13.97
CA ILE A 168 9.03 -2.37 15.11
C ILE A 168 9.54 -0.93 14.99
N ALA A 169 9.66 -0.42 13.77
CA ALA A 169 10.13 0.93 13.51
C ALA A 169 9.09 2.03 13.85
N ILE A 170 7.80 1.64 13.99
CA ILE A 170 6.69 2.57 14.25
C ILE A 170 6.37 2.68 15.75
N ILE A 171 6.71 1.66 16.53
CA ILE A 171 6.56 1.64 17.99
C ILE A 171 7.74 2.34 18.64
#